data_469370190e34abcf04a61092f47120eb
#
_entry.id   469370190e34abcf04a61092f47120eb
#
_cell.length_a   1.000
_cell.length_b   1.000
_cell.length_c   1.000
_cell.angle_alpha   90.00
_cell.angle_beta   90.00
_cell.angle_gamma   90.00
#
_symmetry.space_group_name_H-M   'P 1'
#
loop_
_entity.id
_entity.type
_entity.pdbx_description
1 polymer ?
#
loop_
_entity_poly.entity_id
_entity_poly.type
_entity_poly.pdbx_seq_one_letter_code
_entity_poly.pdbx_strand_id
1 'polypeptide(L)'
;MEMGKTMFEVMKMRKNNKQNPFPLRKYYGAMIIGFVFFLGIMAYYSATFRQRRDQAKQEVSLEEESIGANNSVTQEKTKTTTQDKKETETTAQMKRTMSESVTYNGTSKLTWPIKGNIILPYSVNSTIYFESLDQYRINKGILIEAKEGDEVKAVRKAKVREIKKSAEYGQTVLMDLGNEYTVLYGQLKDIRVKEGTMVNAGEVIAKVAKPTSYYTLEGTNLYFQMEKDKKSVDPLKYLE
;
A
#
# COMPACT_ATOMS: atom_id res chain seq x y z
N MET A 1 9.68 68.72 34.34
CA MET A 1 9.69 69.12 32.93
C MET A 1 10.19 68.00 32.00
N GLU A 2 10.15 66.72 32.45
CA GLU A 2 10.61 65.53 31.65
C GLU A 2 9.49 64.65 31.10
N MET A 3 8.27 64.71 31.58
CA MET A 3 7.15 63.85 31.18
C MET A 3 6.59 64.14 29.77
N GLY A 4 6.88 65.34 29.22
CA GLY A 4 6.41 65.72 27.88
C GLY A 4 7.26 65.17 26.71
N LYS A 5 8.57 64.82 26.96
CA LYS A 5 9.46 64.31 25.92
C LYS A 5 9.20 62.87 25.56
N THR A 6 8.84 62.05 26.55
CA THR A 6 8.59 60.61 26.34
C THR A 6 7.31 60.35 25.55
N MET A 7 6.27 61.18 25.73
CA MET A 7 5.03 61.04 24.97
C MET A 7 5.16 61.44 23.50
N PHE A 8 6.02 62.42 23.23
CA PHE A 8 6.29 62.87 21.85
C PHE A 8 7.14 61.86 21.06
N GLU A 9 8.10 61.19 21.72
CA GLU A 9 8.90 60.09 21.12
C GLU A 9 8.04 58.86 20.82
N VAL A 10 7.12 58.49 21.73
CA VAL A 10 6.20 57.36 21.50
C VAL A 10 5.23 57.61 20.36
N MET A 11 4.78 58.85 20.16
CA MET A 11 3.94 59.22 19.02
C MET A 11 4.74 59.23 17.68
N LYS A 12 6.03 59.53 17.71
CA LYS A 12 6.88 59.53 16.53
C LYS A 12 7.18 58.10 16.06
N MET A 13 7.33 57.12 16.97
CA MET A 13 7.50 55.73 16.63
C MET A 13 6.22 55.06 16.05
N ARG A 14 5.03 55.57 16.41
CA ARG A 14 3.75 55.04 15.91
C ARG A 14 3.45 55.47 14.44
N LYS A 15 4.13 56.46 13.90
CA LYS A 15 3.90 57.01 12.54
C LYS A 15 4.73 56.33 11.46
N ASN A 16 5.68 55.44 11.81
CA ASN A 16 6.61 54.87 10.83
C ASN A 16 6.27 53.43 10.41
N ASN A 17 5.14 52.84 10.87
CA ASN A 17 4.69 51.55 10.40
C ASN A 17 3.66 51.72 9.24
N LYS A 18 4.09 52.38 8.14
CA LYS A 18 3.44 52.23 6.86
C LYS A 18 3.90 50.84 6.31
N GLN A 19 3.14 49.82 6.59
CA GLN A 19 3.18 48.58 5.82
C GLN A 19 2.94 48.94 4.38
N ASN A 20 3.97 48.73 3.57
CA ASN A 20 3.83 48.79 2.12
C ASN A 20 2.79 47.75 1.70
N PRO A 21 1.64 48.13 1.13
CA PRO A 21 0.73 47.17 0.56
C PRO A 21 1.48 46.54 -0.61
N PHE A 22 1.86 45.29 -0.49
CA PHE A 22 2.39 44.49 -1.60
C PHE A 22 1.45 44.67 -2.79
N PRO A 23 1.97 45.02 -3.96
CA PRO A 23 1.14 45.28 -5.14
C PRO A 23 0.61 43.93 -5.65
N LEU A 24 -0.44 43.43 -5.03
CA LEU A 24 -1.14 42.18 -5.37
C LEU A 24 -1.50 42.12 -6.87
N ARG A 25 -1.77 43.26 -7.52
CA ARG A 25 -2.11 43.31 -8.96
C ARG A 25 -1.01 42.79 -9.91
N LYS A 26 0.27 42.82 -9.53
CA LYS A 26 1.37 42.33 -10.40
C LYS A 26 1.50 40.80 -10.35
N TYR A 27 1.01 40.16 -9.29
CA TYR A 27 1.10 38.67 -9.15
C TYR A 27 -0.10 37.95 -9.75
N TYR A 28 -1.26 38.59 -9.92
CA TYR A 28 -2.42 37.96 -10.54
C TYR A 28 -2.16 37.55 -12.00
N GLY A 29 -1.42 38.35 -12.77
CA GLY A 29 -1.03 37.98 -14.13
C GLY A 29 -0.15 36.73 -14.20
N ALA A 30 0.86 36.64 -13.33
CA ALA A 30 1.73 35.48 -13.25
C ALA A 30 0.98 34.22 -12.76
N MET A 31 0.04 34.40 -11.82
CA MET A 31 -0.77 33.30 -11.28
C MET A 31 -1.75 32.76 -12.34
N ILE A 32 -2.36 33.62 -13.17
CA ILE A 32 -3.24 33.19 -14.28
C ILE A 32 -2.43 32.43 -15.32
N ILE A 33 -1.24 32.90 -15.70
CA ILE A 33 -0.37 32.19 -16.66
C ILE A 33 0.04 30.83 -16.11
N GLY A 34 0.42 30.74 -14.82
CA GLY A 34 0.75 29.47 -14.14
C GLY A 34 -0.42 28.49 -14.13
N PHE A 35 -1.64 28.99 -13.89
CA PHE A 35 -2.85 28.17 -13.89
C PHE A 35 -3.22 27.64 -15.29
N VAL A 36 -3.10 28.45 -16.32
CA VAL A 36 -3.31 27.99 -17.71
C VAL A 36 -2.28 26.96 -18.13
N PHE A 37 -1.01 27.15 -17.72
CA PHE A 37 0.05 26.15 -17.97
C PHE A 37 -0.22 24.84 -17.26
N PHE A 38 -0.70 24.89 -16.00
CA PHE A 38 -1.07 23.72 -15.22
C PHE A 38 -2.24 22.95 -15.85
N LEU A 39 -3.27 23.66 -16.36
CA LEU A 39 -4.39 23.04 -17.07
C LEU A 39 -3.94 22.37 -18.37
N GLY A 40 -3.00 23.00 -19.11
CA GLY A 40 -2.41 22.42 -20.33
C GLY A 40 -1.65 21.12 -20.04
N ILE A 41 -0.84 21.10 -18.98
CA ILE A 41 -0.12 19.89 -18.52
C ILE A 41 -1.10 18.80 -18.13
N MET A 42 -2.15 19.14 -17.38
CA MET A 42 -3.17 18.18 -16.96
C MET A 42 -3.94 17.57 -18.15
N ALA A 43 -4.26 18.40 -19.15
CA ALA A 43 -4.90 17.93 -20.39
C ALA A 43 -3.97 17.00 -21.19
N TYR A 44 -2.68 17.33 -21.29
CA TYR A 44 -1.67 16.48 -21.95
C TYR A 44 -1.53 15.12 -21.27
N TYR A 45 -1.42 15.07 -19.94
CA TYR A 45 -1.33 13.82 -19.20
C TYR A 45 -2.62 12.98 -19.29
N SER A 46 -3.80 13.63 -19.32
CA SER A 46 -5.07 12.91 -19.47
C SER A 46 -5.23 12.30 -20.87
N ALA A 47 -4.75 12.97 -21.92
CA ALA A 47 -4.76 12.46 -23.29
C ALA A 47 -3.84 11.26 -23.47
N THR A 48 -2.60 11.34 -22.92
CA THR A 48 -1.63 10.23 -23.00
C THR A 48 -2.08 9.00 -22.19
N PHE A 49 -2.81 9.23 -21.07
CA PHE A 49 -3.36 8.11 -20.27
C PHE A 49 -4.52 7.40 -20.98
N ARG A 50 -5.35 8.12 -21.73
CA ARG A 50 -6.40 7.51 -22.57
C ARG A 50 -5.80 6.66 -23.68
N GLN A 51 -4.78 7.17 -24.37
CA GLN A 51 -4.15 6.46 -25.48
C GLN A 51 -3.48 5.13 -25.06
N ARG A 52 -2.87 5.08 -23.88
CA ARG A 52 -2.32 3.83 -23.30
C ARG A 52 -3.39 2.80 -22.96
N ARG A 53 -4.58 3.26 -22.55
CA ARG A 53 -5.70 2.38 -22.19
C ARG A 53 -6.38 1.77 -23.42
N ASP A 54 -6.37 2.50 -24.53
CA ASP A 54 -6.97 2.02 -25.79
C ASP A 54 -6.03 1.04 -26.50
N GLN A 55 -4.70 1.21 -26.40
CA GLN A 55 -3.72 0.24 -26.87
C GLN A 55 -3.79 -1.09 -26.09
N ALA A 56 -3.91 -1.05 -24.78
CA ALA A 56 -4.06 -2.25 -23.96
C ALA A 56 -5.34 -3.04 -24.24
N LYS A 57 -6.41 -2.37 -24.69
CA LYS A 57 -7.64 -3.04 -25.12
C LYS A 57 -7.52 -3.68 -26.50
N GLN A 58 -6.69 -3.14 -27.38
CA GLN A 58 -6.48 -3.66 -28.71
C GLN A 58 -5.61 -4.92 -28.71
N GLU A 59 -4.60 -5.00 -27.80
CA GLU A 59 -3.80 -6.23 -27.63
C GLU A 59 -4.63 -7.40 -27.09
N VAL A 60 -5.54 -7.15 -26.14
CA VAL A 60 -6.44 -8.21 -25.62
C VAL A 60 -7.43 -8.71 -26.66
N SER A 61 -7.86 -7.84 -27.61
CA SER A 61 -8.77 -8.22 -28.68
C SER A 61 -8.12 -9.05 -29.79
N LEU A 62 -6.80 -8.95 -29.97
CA LEU A 62 -6.07 -9.73 -30.98
C LEU A 62 -5.68 -11.13 -30.48
N GLU A 63 -5.59 -11.35 -29.16
CA GLU A 63 -5.35 -12.69 -28.61
C GLU A 63 -6.60 -13.59 -28.58
N GLU A 64 -7.80 -13.03 -28.50
CA GLU A 64 -9.05 -13.83 -28.55
C GLU A 64 -9.40 -14.32 -29.97
N GLU A 65 -8.92 -13.67 -31.02
CA GLU A 65 -9.22 -14.06 -32.41
C GLU A 65 -8.29 -15.18 -32.97
N SER A 66 -7.18 -15.48 -32.28
CA SER A 66 -6.21 -16.51 -32.73
C SER A 66 -6.48 -17.92 -32.19
N ILE A 67 -7.46 -18.12 -31.32
CA ILE A 67 -7.78 -19.45 -30.73
C ILE A 67 -9.00 -20.13 -31.41
N GLY A 68 -9.66 -19.44 -32.35
CA GLY A 68 -10.91 -19.85 -32.96
C GLY A 68 -10.84 -20.68 -34.27
N ALA A 69 -9.67 -21.03 -34.77
CA ALA A 69 -9.55 -21.73 -36.07
C ALA A 69 -8.60 -22.91 -36.01
N ASN A 70 -9.07 -24.03 -35.50
CA ASN A 70 -8.64 -25.38 -35.95
C ASN A 70 -9.35 -26.47 -35.12
N ASN A 71 -10.52 -26.89 -35.56
CA ASN A 71 -11.01 -28.24 -35.33
C ASN A 71 -12.14 -28.53 -36.32
N SER A 72 -11.80 -29.17 -37.43
CA SER A 72 -12.74 -29.91 -38.26
C SER A 72 -12.10 -31.17 -38.78
N VAL A 73 -12.82 -32.26 -38.52
CA VAL A 73 -12.84 -33.53 -39.27
C VAL A 73 -11.76 -34.57 -39.00
N THR A 74 -12.07 -35.68 -38.35
CA THR A 74 -12.46 -36.92 -39.01
C THR A 74 -12.98 -37.95 -38.01
N GLN A 75 -14.17 -38.45 -38.26
CA GLN A 75 -14.69 -39.68 -37.65
C GLN A 75 -13.99 -40.89 -38.24
N GLU A 76 -13.62 -41.86 -37.42
CA GLU A 76 -13.88 -43.24 -37.78
C GLU A 76 -14.00 -44.15 -36.55
N LYS A 77 -14.86 -45.07 -36.69
CA LYS A 77 -15.54 -45.99 -35.80
C LYS A 77 -14.65 -47.26 -35.68
N THR A 78 -14.46 -47.82 -34.49
CA THR A 78 -14.60 -49.27 -34.28
C THR A 78 -14.58 -49.66 -32.79
N LYS A 79 -15.53 -50.44 -32.49
CA LYS A 79 -15.98 -51.26 -31.35
C LYS A 79 -14.91 -52.03 -30.56
N THR A 80 -15.21 -52.16 -29.28
CA THR A 80 -15.37 -53.42 -28.51
C THR A 80 -14.34 -53.64 -27.36
N THR A 81 -14.94 -53.66 -26.18
CA THR A 81 -14.93 -54.64 -25.08
C THR A 81 -13.98 -54.46 -23.90
N THR A 82 -14.60 -54.16 -22.77
CA THR A 82 -14.58 -54.81 -21.44
C THR A 82 -13.38 -54.63 -20.50
N GLN A 83 -13.78 -54.10 -19.31
CA GLN A 83 -13.15 -54.27 -17.99
C GLN A 83 -11.76 -53.63 -17.78
N ASP A 84 -11.57 -52.71 -16.80
CA ASP A 84 -11.85 -52.86 -15.40
C ASP A 84 -11.90 -51.51 -14.64
N LYS A 85 -12.68 -51.51 -13.61
CA LYS A 85 -13.04 -50.58 -12.63
C LYS A 85 -11.86 -50.30 -11.69
N LYS A 86 -11.32 -49.10 -11.65
CA LYS A 86 -10.74 -48.44 -10.50
C LYS A 86 -9.79 -47.32 -10.92
N GLU A 87 -10.29 -46.12 -11.03
CA GLU A 87 -9.54 -44.86 -10.88
C GLU A 87 -10.40 -43.67 -11.34
N THR A 88 -11.42 -43.34 -10.58
CA THR A 88 -12.25 -42.17 -10.85
C THR A 88 -12.67 -41.50 -9.54
N GLU A 89 -11.71 -41.25 -8.67
CA GLU A 89 -11.96 -40.42 -7.46
C GLU A 89 -10.97 -39.28 -7.24
N THR A 90 -9.97 -39.10 -8.09
CA THR A 90 -8.96 -38.06 -7.87
C THR A 90 -9.16 -36.76 -8.68
N THR A 91 -10.06 -36.78 -9.69
CA THR A 91 -10.23 -35.60 -10.56
C THR A 91 -11.43 -34.73 -10.22
N ALA A 92 -12.28 -35.15 -9.29
CA ALA A 92 -13.48 -34.39 -8.87
C ALA A 92 -13.23 -33.45 -7.68
N GLN A 93 -12.06 -33.49 -7.04
CA GLN A 93 -11.72 -32.60 -5.91
C GLN A 93 -11.04 -31.29 -6.33
N MET A 94 -10.65 -31.12 -7.56
CA MET A 94 -9.97 -29.89 -8.06
C MET A 94 -10.91 -28.78 -8.52
N LYS A 95 -12.22 -28.92 -8.47
CA LYS A 95 -13.20 -27.92 -8.93
C LYS A 95 -14.18 -27.45 -7.87
N ARG A 96 -13.79 -27.49 -6.60
CA ARG A 96 -14.46 -26.75 -5.54
C ARG A 96 -13.55 -25.63 -5.06
N THR A 97 -13.24 -24.68 -5.90
CA THR A 97 -12.85 -23.35 -5.47
C THR A 97 -14.11 -22.69 -4.91
N MET A 98 -14.54 -23.15 -3.73
CA MET A 98 -15.43 -22.37 -2.91
C MET A 98 -14.69 -21.05 -2.64
N SER A 99 -15.35 -19.94 -2.87
CA SER A 99 -14.97 -18.63 -2.37
C SER A 99 -14.84 -18.75 -0.84
N GLU A 100 -13.68 -19.20 -0.36
CA GLU A 100 -13.38 -19.23 1.08
C GLU A 100 -13.30 -17.80 1.56
N SER A 101 -14.39 -17.31 2.14
CA SER A 101 -14.44 -15.99 2.74
C SER A 101 -13.49 -15.92 3.93
N VAL A 102 -12.67 -14.89 3.97
CA VAL A 102 -11.91 -14.54 5.18
C VAL A 102 -12.84 -13.87 6.18
N THR A 103 -12.88 -14.40 7.41
CA THR A 103 -13.80 -13.95 8.45
C THR A 103 -13.07 -13.75 9.79
N TYR A 104 -12.23 -12.72 9.85
CA TYR A 104 -11.60 -12.33 11.12
C TYR A 104 -12.54 -11.41 11.90
N ASN A 105 -12.81 -11.73 13.15
CA ASN A 105 -13.72 -10.97 14.02
C ASN A 105 -13.01 -10.15 15.12
N GLY A 106 -11.67 -10.15 15.11
CA GLY A 106 -10.87 -9.42 16.10
C GLY A 106 -10.70 -10.09 17.45
N THR A 107 -11.32 -11.25 17.71
CA THR A 107 -11.25 -11.92 19.01
C THR A 107 -10.10 -12.92 19.13
N SER A 108 -9.82 -13.68 18.07
CA SER A 108 -8.69 -14.62 18.07
C SER A 108 -7.39 -13.87 17.82
N LYS A 109 -6.31 -14.33 18.47
CA LYS A 109 -4.99 -13.75 18.26
C LYS A 109 -4.43 -14.09 16.90
N LEU A 110 -3.56 -13.23 16.42
CA LEU A 110 -2.80 -13.35 15.18
C LEU A 110 -1.38 -13.81 15.51
N THR A 111 -0.81 -14.64 14.66
CA THR A 111 0.59 -15.03 14.82
C THR A 111 1.53 -13.88 14.44
N TRP A 112 2.72 -13.84 15.05
CA TRP A 112 3.72 -12.84 14.66
C TRP A 112 4.15 -13.02 13.20
N PRO A 113 4.26 -11.94 12.43
CA PRO A 113 4.72 -12.01 11.04
C PRO A 113 6.21 -12.35 10.94
N ILE A 114 6.98 -11.98 11.96
CA ILE A 114 8.40 -12.25 12.14
C ILE A 114 8.73 -12.18 13.64
N LYS A 115 9.81 -12.82 14.05
CA LYS A 115 10.34 -12.71 15.41
C LYS A 115 11.35 -11.58 15.50
N GLY A 116 11.16 -10.65 16.44
CA GLY A 116 12.07 -9.51 16.66
C GLY A 116 11.55 -8.57 17.73
N ASN A 117 12.40 -7.65 18.16
CA ASN A 117 12.04 -6.59 19.11
C ASN A 117 11.23 -5.49 18.41
N ILE A 118 10.42 -4.75 19.16
CA ILE A 118 9.75 -3.56 18.63
C ILE A 118 10.70 -2.37 18.69
N ILE A 119 11.07 -1.86 17.52
CA ILE A 119 11.96 -0.68 17.38
C ILE A 119 11.13 0.60 17.56
N LEU A 120 10.02 0.72 16.83
CA LEU A 120 9.08 1.84 16.96
C LEU A 120 7.68 1.30 17.23
N PRO A 121 7.05 1.71 18.35
CA PRO A 121 5.70 1.28 18.69
C PRO A 121 4.63 2.01 17.88
N TYR A 122 3.43 1.45 17.85
CA TYR A 122 2.23 2.14 17.39
C TYR A 122 1.97 3.39 18.24
N SER A 123 1.76 4.54 17.60
CA SER A 123 1.50 5.81 18.29
C SER A 123 0.75 6.78 17.39
N VAL A 124 -0.58 6.80 17.48
CA VAL A 124 -1.42 7.73 16.69
C VAL A 124 -1.94 8.90 17.52
N ASN A 125 -1.94 8.79 18.84
CA ASN A 125 -2.43 9.84 19.77
C ASN A 125 -1.29 10.72 20.29
N SER A 126 -0.05 10.33 20.07
CA SER A 126 1.15 11.10 20.42
C SER A 126 2.21 10.90 19.33
N THR A 127 3.13 11.84 19.22
CA THR A 127 4.25 11.71 18.30
C THR A 127 5.42 10.97 18.95
N ILE A 128 6.15 10.20 18.17
CA ILE A 128 7.43 9.59 18.54
C ILE A 128 8.50 10.09 17.60
N TYR A 129 9.75 10.06 18.05
CA TYR A 129 10.89 10.53 17.27
C TYR A 129 11.33 9.47 16.26
N PHE A 130 11.47 9.87 14.99
CA PHE A 130 12.01 9.06 13.90
C PHE A 130 13.45 9.56 13.62
N GLU A 131 14.45 8.78 14.01
CA GLU A 131 15.85 9.17 13.93
C GLU A 131 16.29 9.45 12.49
N SER A 132 15.92 8.60 11.53
CA SER A 132 16.26 8.77 10.11
C SER A 132 15.71 10.05 9.50
N LEU A 133 14.65 10.61 10.05
CA LEU A 133 13.99 11.80 9.53
C LEU A 133 14.26 13.06 10.35
N ASP A 134 14.88 12.90 11.53
CA ASP A 134 15.04 13.99 12.52
C ASP A 134 13.69 14.70 12.81
N GLN A 135 12.62 13.90 13.01
CA GLN A 135 11.26 14.43 13.15
C GLN A 135 10.41 13.66 14.16
N TYR A 136 9.53 14.39 14.82
CA TYR A 136 8.45 13.81 15.61
C TYR A 136 7.21 13.56 14.73
N ARG A 137 6.78 12.29 14.63
CA ARG A 137 5.63 11.87 13.80
C ARG A 137 4.75 10.86 14.54
N ILE A 138 3.50 10.74 14.12
CA ILE A 138 2.67 9.60 14.50
C ILE A 138 3.15 8.35 13.77
N ASN A 139 3.00 7.18 14.40
CA ASN A 139 3.25 5.89 13.79
C ASN A 139 1.98 5.04 13.76
N LYS A 140 1.50 4.72 12.57
CA LYS A 140 0.25 3.97 12.35
C LYS A 140 0.40 2.46 12.46
N GLY A 141 1.63 1.97 12.56
CA GLY A 141 1.96 0.56 12.69
C GLY A 141 3.03 0.36 13.76
N ILE A 142 3.75 -0.76 13.66
CA ILE A 142 4.93 -1.07 14.46
C ILE A 142 6.11 -1.37 13.52
N LEU A 143 7.33 -1.06 13.96
CA LEU A 143 8.54 -1.54 13.33
C LEU A 143 9.08 -2.71 14.16
N ILE A 144 9.25 -3.85 13.51
CA ILE A 144 9.78 -5.06 14.14
C ILE A 144 11.21 -5.26 13.64
N GLU A 145 12.17 -5.32 14.56
CA GLU A 145 13.58 -5.61 14.24
C GLU A 145 13.70 -6.91 13.45
N ALA A 146 14.52 -6.89 12.40
CA ALA A 146 14.75 -8.04 11.53
C ALA A 146 16.10 -7.94 10.83
N LYS A 147 16.51 -9.03 10.19
CA LYS A 147 17.67 -9.05 9.28
C LYS A 147 17.21 -9.05 7.84
N GLU A 148 18.00 -8.44 6.96
CA GLU A 148 17.73 -8.53 5.54
C GLU A 148 17.70 -9.98 5.08
N GLY A 149 16.61 -10.36 4.38
CA GLY A 149 16.39 -11.72 3.88
C GLY A 149 15.58 -12.61 4.81
N ASP A 150 15.28 -12.18 6.05
CA ASP A 150 14.40 -12.91 6.95
C ASP A 150 13.02 -13.12 6.32
N GLU A 151 12.41 -14.29 6.56
CA GLU A 151 11.12 -14.64 6.01
C GLU A 151 9.99 -13.95 6.77
N VAL A 152 9.10 -13.29 6.00
CA VAL A 152 7.88 -12.66 6.51
C VAL A 152 6.71 -13.60 6.25
N LYS A 153 5.91 -13.86 7.30
CA LYS A 153 4.80 -14.81 7.27
C LYS A 153 3.45 -14.09 7.39
N ALA A 154 2.44 -14.67 6.76
CA ALA A 154 1.07 -14.21 6.93
C ALA A 154 0.62 -14.48 8.38
N VAL A 155 0.12 -13.45 9.06
CA VAL A 155 -0.32 -13.52 10.46
C VAL A 155 -1.57 -14.37 10.65
N ARG A 156 -2.32 -14.61 9.57
CA ARG A 156 -3.56 -15.38 9.53
C ARG A 156 -3.93 -15.72 8.07
N LYS A 157 -4.90 -16.62 7.89
CA LYS A 157 -5.55 -16.80 6.57
C LYS A 157 -6.11 -15.47 6.09
N ALA A 158 -5.69 -15.03 4.91
CA ALA A 158 -5.98 -13.71 4.35
C ALA A 158 -6.07 -13.75 2.83
N LYS A 159 -6.72 -12.75 2.25
CA LYS A 159 -6.69 -12.51 0.81
C LYS A 159 -5.71 -11.38 0.50
N VAL A 160 -4.78 -11.58 -0.40
CA VAL A 160 -3.89 -10.53 -0.90
C VAL A 160 -4.73 -9.53 -1.68
N ARG A 161 -4.80 -8.29 -1.19
CA ARG A 161 -5.62 -7.23 -1.77
C ARG A 161 -4.85 -6.39 -2.76
N GLU A 162 -3.61 -6.05 -2.41
CA GLU A 162 -2.80 -5.12 -3.19
C GLU A 162 -1.32 -5.30 -2.89
N ILE A 163 -0.49 -5.15 -3.94
CA ILE A 163 0.98 -5.11 -3.84
C ILE A 163 1.46 -3.80 -4.45
N LYS A 164 2.09 -2.96 -3.63
CA LYS A 164 2.56 -1.63 -4.04
C LYS A 164 4.02 -1.38 -3.65
N LYS A 165 4.59 -0.34 -4.25
CA LYS A 165 5.87 0.22 -3.84
C LYS A 165 5.68 1.69 -3.44
N SER A 166 6.17 2.05 -2.25
CA SER A 166 6.18 3.43 -1.77
C SER A 166 7.60 3.87 -1.40
N ALA A 167 7.82 5.18 -1.34
CA ALA A 167 9.10 5.72 -0.89
C ALA A 167 9.34 5.43 0.59
N GLU A 168 8.30 5.51 1.42
CA GLU A 168 8.38 5.32 2.86
C GLU A 168 8.50 3.84 3.25
N TYR A 169 7.60 2.99 2.78
CA TYR A 169 7.52 1.59 3.23
C TYR A 169 8.14 0.58 2.26
N GLY A 170 8.83 1.02 1.20
CA GLY A 170 9.39 0.11 0.20
C GLY A 170 8.31 -0.68 -0.54
N GLN A 171 8.57 -1.96 -0.83
CA GLN A 171 7.52 -2.86 -1.33
C GLN A 171 6.60 -3.26 -0.19
N THR A 172 5.30 -3.22 -0.45
CA THR A 172 4.25 -3.49 0.53
C THR A 172 3.27 -4.54 0.02
N VAL A 173 2.72 -5.32 0.95
CA VAL A 173 1.61 -6.25 0.70
C VAL A 173 0.48 -5.89 1.65
N LEU A 174 -0.67 -5.52 1.09
CA LEU A 174 -1.91 -5.29 1.84
C LEU A 174 -2.77 -6.54 1.76
N MET A 175 -3.20 -7.06 2.90
CA MET A 175 -4.05 -8.24 3.00
C MET A 175 -5.36 -7.93 3.72
N ASP A 176 -6.42 -8.57 3.24
CA ASP A 176 -7.76 -8.54 3.83
C ASP A 176 -7.92 -9.78 4.74
N LEU A 177 -8.26 -9.53 6.00
CA LEU A 177 -8.54 -10.59 7.00
C LEU A 177 -10.04 -10.87 7.12
N GLY A 178 -10.88 -10.08 6.45
CA GLY A 178 -12.34 -10.10 6.57
C GLY A 178 -12.88 -9.15 7.63
N ASN A 179 -14.19 -8.88 7.59
CA ASN A 179 -14.90 -8.00 8.52
C ASN A 179 -14.20 -6.64 8.72
N GLU A 180 -13.71 -6.05 7.60
CA GLU A 180 -13.03 -4.76 7.55
C GLU A 180 -11.68 -4.69 8.31
N TYR A 181 -11.10 -5.84 8.68
CA TYR A 181 -9.75 -5.91 9.18
C TYR A 181 -8.77 -6.08 8.02
N THR A 182 -7.77 -5.23 7.96
CA THR A 182 -6.67 -5.34 6.99
C THR A 182 -5.33 -5.26 7.69
N VAL A 183 -4.31 -5.87 7.09
CA VAL A 183 -2.91 -5.77 7.54
C VAL A 183 -2.04 -5.36 6.37
N LEU A 184 -1.09 -4.47 6.63
CA LEU A 184 -0.08 -4.00 5.70
C LEU A 184 1.29 -4.44 6.19
N TYR A 185 2.02 -5.12 5.33
CA TYR A 185 3.43 -5.45 5.50
C TYR A 185 4.26 -4.52 4.62
N GLY A 186 5.28 -3.92 5.16
CA GLY A 186 6.21 -3.03 4.44
C GLY A 186 7.67 -3.42 4.63
N GLN A 187 8.59 -2.75 3.93
CA GLN A 187 10.03 -3.06 3.90
C GLN A 187 10.31 -4.46 3.32
N LEU A 188 9.57 -4.82 2.25
CA LEU A 188 9.61 -6.16 1.68
C LEU A 188 10.47 -6.24 0.42
N LYS A 189 11.02 -7.46 0.19
CA LYS A 189 11.58 -7.92 -1.09
C LYS A 189 11.16 -9.36 -1.37
N ASP A 190 11.42 -9.85 -2.56
CA ASP A 190 11.15 -11.24 -2.97
C ASP A 190 9.71 -11.67 -2.61
N ILE A 191 8.71 -10.86 -2.99
CA ILE A 191 7.30 -11.14 -2.73
C ILE A 191 6.91 -12.42 -3.47
N ARG A 192 6.34 -13.41 -2.75
CA ARG A 192 5.98 -14.74 -3.25
C ARG A 192 4.49 -14.92 -3.52
N VAL A 193 3.69 -13.91 -3.25
CA VAL A 193 2.24 -13.94 -3.42
C VAL A 193 1.80 -13.01 -4.54
N LYS A 194 0.56 -13.18 -5.02
CA LYS A 194 -0.04 -12.34 -6.07
C LYS A 194 -1.34 -11.73 -5.57
N GLU A 195 -1.71 -10.57 -6.12
CA GLU A 195 -3.00 -9.96 -5.83
C GLU A 195 -4.16 -10.91 -6.15
N GLY A 196 -5.17 -10.89 -5.30
CA GLY A 196 -6.35 -11.77 -5.40
C GLY A 196 -6.16 -13.17 -4.84
N THR A 197 -4.93 -13.63 -4.54
CA THR A 197 -4.69 -14.98 -3.99
C THR A 197 -5.00 -15.05 -2.50
N MET A 198 -5.36 -16.25 -2.05
CA MET A 198 -5.51 -16.59 -0.65
C MET A 198 -4.18 -17.12 -0.09
N VAL A 199 -3.84 -16.72 1.12
CA VAL A 199 -2.69 -17.23 1.87
C VAL A 199 -3.16 -17.81 3.21
N ASN A 200 -2.44 -18.77 3.73
CA ASN A 200 -2.74 -19.39 5.02
C ASN A 200 -1.91 -18.72 6.14
N ALA A 201 -2.34 -18.88 7.39
CA ALA A 201 -1.55 -18.48 8.55
C ALA A 201 -0.17 -19.16 8.53
N GLY A 202 0.89 -18.38 8.76
CA GLY A 202 2.27 -18.88 8.78
C GLY A 202 2.91 -19.12 7.41
N GLU A 203 2.17 -18.91 6.31
CA GLU A 203 2.71 -19.01 4.96
C GLU A 203 3.71 -17.86 4.68
N VAL A 204 4.85 -18.19 4.05
CA VAL A 204 5.87 -17.20 3.72
C VAL A 204 5.41 -16.37 2.53
N ILE A 205 5.24 -15.07 2.74
CA ILE A 205 4.69 -14.13 1.75
C ILE A 205 5.76 -13.29 1.06
N ALA A 206 6.88 -13.03 1.75
CA ALA A 206 7.98 -12.19 1.25
C ALA A 206 9.23 -12.39 2.13
N LYS A 207 10.26 -11.60 1.85
CA LYS A 207 11.43 -11.43 2.71
C LYS A 207 11.59 -9.98 3.10
N VAL A 208 12.29 -9.73 4.23
CA VAL A 208 12.65 -8.39 4.69
C VAL A 208 13.69 -7.79 3.73
N ALA A 209 13.47 -6.57 3.30
CA ALA A 209 14.39 -5.79 2.46
C ALA A 209 15.38 -4.98 3.31
N LYS A 210 16.35 -4.34 2.65
CA LYS A 210 17.07 -3.20 3.24
C LYS A 210 16.10 -2.08 3.55
N PRO A 211 16.31 -1.34 4.66
CA PRO A 211 15.42 -0.22 5.01
C PRO A 211 15.45 0.86 3.92
N THR A 212 14.32 1.52 3.72
CA THR A 212 14.26 2.73 2.90
C THR A 212 15.00 3.87 3.59
N SER A 213 15.21 4.99 2.90
CA SER A 213 15.80 6.21 3.49
C SER A 213 15.03 6.76 4.68
N TYR A 214 13.78 6.34 4.87
CA TYR A 214 12.94 6.73 5.99
C TYR A 214 13.27 5.99 7.30
N TYR A 215 14.06 4.89 7.24
CA TYR A 215 14.30 3.99 8.38
C TYR A 215 15.76 3.52 8.44
N THR A 216 16.71 4.28 7.87
CA THR A 216 18.12 3.88 7.82
C THR A 216 18.79 3.82 9.18
N LEU A 217 18.45 4.74 10.09
CA LEU A 217 18.99 4.78 11.45
C LEU A 217 18.25 3.85 12.41
N GLU A 218 16.97 3.59 12.15
CA GLU A 218 16.19 2.57 12.86
C GLU A 218 16.68 1.15 12.54
N GLY A 219 17.42 0.97 11.45
CA GLY A 219 17.96 -0.31 11.02
C GLY A 219 16.97 -1.16 10.22
N THR A 220 17.41 -2.39 9.88
CA THR A 220 16.60 -3.31 9.09
C THR A 220 15.40 -3.78 9.89
N ASN A 221 14.22 -3.64 9.31
CA ASN A 221 12.95 -3.86 10.01
C ASN A 221 11.84 -4.34 9.06
N LEU A 222 10.83 -4.93 9.65
CA LEU A 222 9.51 -5.12 9.03
C LEU A 222 8.57 -4.03 9.55
N TYR A 223 8.00 -3.25 8.65
CA TYR A 223 6.85 -2.39 8.99
C TYR A 223 5.58 -3.22 8.98
N PHE A 224 4.82 -3.20 10.08
CA PHE A 224 3.57 -3.93 10.20
C PHE A 224 2.46 -3.03 10.75
N GLN A 225 1.40 -2.85 9.98
CA GLN A 225 0.25 -2.01 10.33
C GLN A 225 -1.03 -2.84 10.27
N MET A 226 -1.94 -2.58 11.19
CA MET A 226 -3.28 -3.16 11.20
C MET A 226 -4.34 -2.07 11.18
N GLU A 227 -5.41 -2.30 10.42
CA GLU A 227 -6.56 -1.41 10.37
C GLU A 227 -7.85 -2.18 10.65
N LYS A 228 -8.80 -1.47 11.27
CA LYS A 228 -10.20 -1.85 11.42
C LYS A 228 -11.06 -0.68 10.94
N ASP A 229 -12.02 -0.93 10.06
CA ASP A 229 -12.90 0.11 9.49
C ASP A 229 -12.08 1.29 8.89
N LYS A 230 -10.95 0.99 8.21
CA LYS A 230 -10.01 1.98 7.62
C LYS A 230 -9.33 2.89 8.65
N LYS A 231 -9.37 2.56 9.92
CA LYS A 231 -8.66 3.25 11.00
C LYS A 231 -7.55 2.36 11.53
N SER A 232 -6.35 2.93 11.69
CA SER A 232 -5.23 2.21 12.27
C SER A 232 -5.54 1.81 13.71
N VAL A 233 -5.22 0.57 14.05
CA VAL A 233 -5.32 0.03 15.41
C VAL A 233 -3.97 -0.50 15.84
N ASP A 234 -3.74 -0.55 17.15
CA ASP A 234 -2.48 -1.05 17.70
C ASP A 234 -2.33 -2.56 17.45
N PRO A 235 -1.37 -3.00 16.59
CA PRO A 235 -1.21 -4.40 16.26
C PRO A 235 -0.86 -5.28 17.46
N LEU A 236 -0.18 -4.73 18.50
CA LEU A 236 0.24 -5.48 19.67
C LEU A 236 -0.94 -6.01 20.50
N LYS A 237 -2.13 -5.42 20.36
CA LYS A 237 -3.34 -5.90 21.01
C LYS A 237 -3.88 -7.18 20.38
N TYR A 238 -3.46 -7.50 19.16
CA TYR A 238 -3.97 -8.62 18.37
C TYR A 238 -2.93 -9.72 18.18
N LEU A 239 -1.64 -9.43 18.27
CA LEU A 239 -0.54 -10.40 18.11
C LEU A 239 -0.33 -11.27 19.37
N GLU A 240 0.10 -12.54 19.16
CA GLU A 240 0.44 -13.52 20.20
C GLU A 240 1.57 -14.44 19.72
#